data_b7e6bca678ca25280f9117ad408f51b1
#
_entry.id   b7e6bca678ca25280f9117ad408f51b1
#
_cell.length_a   1.000
_cell.length_b   1.000
_cell.length_c   1.000
_cell.angle_alpha   90.00
_cell.angle_beta   90.00
_cell.angle_gamma   90.00
#
_symmetry.space_group_name_H-M   'P 1'
#
loop_
_entity.id
_entity.type
_entity.pdbx_description
1 polymer ?
#
loop_
_entity_poly.entity_id
_entity_poly.type
_entity_poly.pdbx_seq_one_letter_code
_entity_poly.pdbx_strand_id
1 'polypeptide(L)' 'MSTIYTTNEWKDYGRQNYYRNKYKLKGSVVTKYKCHRWKFFDGDESTWEREEEEVDSWSVNDPNMPEWLHQYIR' A
#
# COMPACT_ATOMS: atom_id res chain seq x y z
N MET A 1 2.36 0.31 15.02
CA MET A 1 1.63 0.08 13.76
C MET A 1 2.16 -1.17 13.10
N SER A 2 1.28 -2.08 12.74
CA SER A 2 1.64 -3.37 12.14
C SER A 2 1.06 -3.49 10.75
N THR A 3 1.87 -3.94 9.80
CA THR A 3 1.37 -4.29 8.45
C THR A 3 0.66 -5.64 8.55
N ILE A 4 -0.62 -5.67 8.20
CA ILE A 4 -1.43 -6.89 8.26
C ILE A 4 -1.59 -7.55 6.90
N TYR A 5 -1.44 -6.80 5.83
CA TYR A 5 -1.56 -7.33 4.47
C TYR A 5 -0.86 -6.41 3.47
N THR A 6 -0.23 -6.99 2.47
CA THR A 6 0.40 -6.27 1.36
C THR A 6 0.06 -7.02 0.08
N THR A 7 -0.50 -6.31 -0.92
CA THR A 7 -0.80 -6.92 -2.21
C THR A 7 0.48 -7.19 -2.99
N ASN A 8 0.36 -8.04 -4.01
CA ASN A 8 1.44 -8.21 -4.97
C ASN A 8 1.67 -6.90 -5.71
N GLU A 9 2.92 -6.63 -6.04
CA GLU A 9 3.28 -5.44 -6.80
C GLU A 9 2.82 -5.61 -8.26
N TRP A 10 2.30 -4.52 -8.83
CA TRP A 10 1.94 -4.51 -10.24
C TRP A 10 2.62 -3.33 -10.93
N LYS A 11 2.89 -3.49 -12.21
CA LYS A 11 3.56 -2.48 -13.02
C LYS A 11 2.51 -1.63 -13.75
N ASP A 12 2.72 -0.31 -13.72
CA ASP A 12 1.90 0.57 -14.52
C ASP A 12 2.24 0.42 -16.00
N TYR A 13 1.24 0.63 -16.83
CA TYR A 13 1.34 0.37 -18.25
C TYR A 13 2.36 1.29 -18.93
N GLY A 14 3.33 0.67 -19.61
CA GLY A 14 4.28 1.37 -20.46
C GLY A 14 5.38 2.15 -19.77
N ARG A 15 5.46 2.14 -18.44
CA ARG A 15 6.47 2.89 -17.68
C ARG A 15 7.06 2.03 -16.56
N GLN A 16 8.14 2.52 -15.97
CA GLN A 16 8.76 1.84 -14.83
C GLN A 16 8.17 2.34 -13.52
N ASN A 17 6.86 2.30 -13.42
CA ASN A 17 6.13 2.61 -12.21
C ASN A 17 5.53 1.32 -11.65
N TYR A 18 5.72 1.11 -10.36
CA TYR A 18 5.24 -0.08 -9.68
C TYR A 18 4.40 0.34 -8.49
N TYR A 19 3.29 -0.33 -8.30
CA TYR A 19 2.34 -0.01 -7.26
C TYR A 19 1.99 -1.24 -6.45
N ARG A 20 1.65 -1.03 -5.20
CA ARG A 20 1.01 -2.05 -4.35
C ARG A 20 0.23 -1.36 -3.25
N ASN A 21 -0.73 -2.07 -2.70
CA ASN A 21 -1.49 -1.59 -1.56
C ASN A 21 -0.95 -2.26 -0.30
N LYS A 22 -0.86 -1.47 0.77
CA LYS A 22 -0.42 -1.96 2.06
C LYS A 22 -1.47 -1.58 3.09
N TYR A 23 -1.87 -2.53 3.91
CA TYR A 23 -2.85 -2.32 4.97
C TYR A 23 -2.16 -2.43 6.30
N LYS A 24 -2.29 -1.41 7.13
CA LYS A 24 -1.64 -1.35 8.45
C LYS A 24 -2.69 -1.21 9.53
N LEU A 25 -2.49 -1.94 10.62
CA LEU A 25 -3.35 -1.87 11.80
C LEU A 25 -2.63 -1.07 12.88
N LYS A 26 -3.31 -0.03 13.39
CA LYS A 26 -2.85 0.75 14.54
C LYS A 26 -4.00 0.85 15.53
N GLY A 27 -3.83 0.22 16.70
CA GLY A 27 -4.91 0.14 17.66
C GLY A 27 -6.12 -0.57 17.06
N SER A 28 -7.22 0.13 16.91
CA SER A 28 -8.44 -0.41 16.32
C SER A 28 -8.77 0.22 14.96
N VAL A 29 -7.75 0.78 14.28
CA VAL A 29 -7.93 1.42 12.98
C VAL A 29 -7.04 0.75 11.95
N VAL A 30 -7.63 0.37 10.81
CA VAL A 30 -6.92 -0.16 9.65
C VAL A 30 -6.81 0.96 8.62
N THR A 31 -5.61 1.22 8.15
CA THR A 31 -5.34 2.23 7.14
C THR A 31 -4.78 1.57 5.89
N LYS A 32 -5.34 1.93 4.73
CA LYS A 32 -4.88 1.48 3.44
C LYS A 32 -3.95 2.52 2.84
N TYR A 33 -2.77 2.09 2.45
CA TYR A 33 -1.78 2.92 1.78
C TYR A 33 -1.56 2.42 0.36
N LYS A 34 -1.45 3.34 -0.58
CA LYS A 34 -1.00 3.05 -1.92
C LYS A 34 0.50 3.33 -1.95
N CYS A 35 1.29 2.31 -2.23
CA CYS A 35 2.73 2.43 -2.32
C CYS A 35 3.12 2.52 -3.79
N HIS A 36 3.89 3.51 -4.11
CA HIS A 36 4.35 3.76 -5.46
C HIS A 36 5.87 3.81 -5.46
N ARG A 37 6.51 3.08 -6.35
CA ARG A 37 7.92 3.25 -6.60
C ARG A 37 8.14 3.40 -8.10
N TRP A 38 9.09 4.22 -8.44
CA TRP A 38 9.44 4.43 -9.84
C TRP A 38 10.95 4.49 -9.97
N LYS A 39 11.41 4.27 -11.18
CA LYS A 39 12.82 4.28 -11.49
C LYS A 39 13.09 5.41 -12.48
N PHE A 40 14.11 6.20 -12.20
CA PHE A 40 14.54 7.22 -13.12
C PHE A 40 16.04 7.12 -13.34
N PHE A 41 16.47 7.72 -14.44
CA PHE A 41 17.87 7.73 -14.82
C PHE A 41 18.44 9.12 -14.62
N ASP A 42 19.60 9.17 -13.95
CA ASP A 42 20.36 10.40 -13.79
C ASP A 42 21.76 10.12 -14.36
N GLY A 43 21.98 10.53 -15.59
CA GLY A 43 23.19 10.15 -16.32
C GLY A 43 23.19 8.65 -16.60
N ASP A 44 24.25 7.97 -16.17
CA ASP A 44 24.41 6.54 -16.38
C ASP A 44 23.86 5.69 -15.23
N GLU A 45 23.33 6.35 -14.19
CA GLU A 45 22.82 5.66 -13.02
C GLU A 45 21.31 5.67 -13.02
N SER A 46 20.72 4.61 -12.45
CA SER A 46 19.30 4.53 -12.22
C SER A 46 19.04 4.39 -10.74
N THR A 47 18.04 5.12 -10.24
CA THR A 47 17.65 5.06 -8.84
C THR A 47 16.16 4.79 -8.70
N TRP A 48 15.80 4.20 -7.57
CA TRP A 48 14.40 3.98 -7.21
C TRP A 48 13.96 5.02 -6.19
N GLU A 49 12.86 5.69 -6.50
CA GLU A 49 12.17 6.54 -5.54
C GLU A 49 10.95 5.81 -5.02
N ARG A 50 10.49 6.19 -3.84
CA ARG A 50 9.34 5.56 -3.19
C ARG A 50 8.48 6.60 -2.50
N GLU A 51 7.17 6.38 -2.57
CA GLU A 51 6.24 7.16 -1.76
C GLU A 51 5.07 6.28 -1.32
N GLU A 52 4.49 6.63 -0.18
CA GLU A 52 3.29 6.01 0.34
C GLU A 52 2.23 7.08 0.52
N GLU A 53 1.01 6.78 0.07
CA GLU A 53 -0.12 7.69 0.20
C GLU A 53 -1.25 6.98 0.91
N GLU A 54 -1.80 7.64 1.95
CA GLU A 54 -2.99 7.13 2.63
C GLU A 54 -4.20 7.30 1.72
N VAL A 55 -4.87 6.19 1.42
CA VAL A 55 -6.00 6.16 0.50
C VAL A 55 -7.31 6.05 1.26
N ASP A 56 -7.34 5.26 2.32
CA ASP A 56 -8.56 5.00 3.08
C ASP A 56 -8.20 4.54 4.49
N SER A 57 -9.18 4.64 5.38
CA SER A 57 -9.03 4.10 6.73
C SER A 57 -10.38 3.71 7.29
N TRP A 58 -10.38 2.69 8.16
CA TRP A 58 -11.59 2.16 8.78
C TRP A 58 -11.32 1.75 10.22
N SER A 59 -12.33 1.92 11.08
CA SER A 59 -12.32 1.24 12.36
C SER A 59 -12.50 -0.26 12.12
N VAL A 60 -11.93 -1.11 12.98
CA VAL A 60 -12.06 -2.57 12.84
C VAL A 60 -13.52 -3.03 12.91
N ASN A 61 -14.39 -2.21 13.47
CA ASN A 61 -15.83 -2.49 13.57
C ASN A 61 -16.66 -1.77 12.50
N ASP A 62 -16.01 -1.07 11.58
CA ASP A 62 -16.69 -0.32 10.53
C ASP A 62 -17.32 -1.30 9.52
N PRO A 63 -18.64 -1.22 9.27
CA PRO A 63 -19.28 -2.09 8.29
C PRO A 63 -18.81 -1.83 6.86
N ASN A 64 -18.21 -0.66 6.59
CA ASN A 64 -17.68 -0.33 5.27
C ASN A 64 -16.28 -0.91 5.03
N MET A 65 -15.63 -1.42 6.08
CA MET A 65 -14.33 -2.07 5.89
C MET A 65 -14.51 -3.35 5.07
N PRO A 66 -13.63 -3.59 4.07
CA PRO A 66 -13.72 -4.81 3.28
C PRO A 66 -13.75 -6.06 4.17
N GLU A 67 -14.70 -6.94 3.90
CA GLU A 67 -14.92 -8.11 4.72
C GLU A 67 -13.69 -9.03 4.79
N TRP A 68 -12.99 -9.17 3.68
CA TRP A 68 -11.81 -10.02 3.61
C TRP A 68 -10.67 -9.56 4.54
N LEU A 69 -10.66 -8.29 4.95
CA LEU A 69 -9.66 -7.77 5.88
C LEU A 69 -9.82 -8.34 7.28
N HIS A 70 -11.03 -8.76 7.66
CA HIS A 70 -11.29 -9.29 9.00
C HIS A 70 -10.45 -10.53 9.32
N GLN A 71 -10.10 -11.31 8.31
CA GLN A 71 -9.28 -12.50 8.53
C GLN A 71 -7.83 -12.17 8.96
N TYR A 72 -7.39 -10.96 8.71
CA TYR A 72 -6.05 -10.49 9.08
C TYR A 72 -6.03 -9.71 10.39
N ILE A 73 -7.21 -9.45 10.97
CA ILE A 73 -7.37 -8.71 12.20
C ILE A 73 -7.86 -9.68 13.28
N ARG A 74 -7.03 -9.93 14.26
CA ARG A 74 -7.39 -10.84 15.33
C ARG A 74 -6.91 -10.34 16.68
#